data_695ab6b2f8972306f9320ac4d7d501ea
#
_entry.id   695ab6b2f8972306f9320ac4d7d501ea
#
_cell.length_a   1.000
_cell.length_b   1.000
_cell.length_c   1.000
_cell.angle_alpha   90.00
_cell.angle_beta   90.00
_cell.angle_gamma   90.00
#
_symmetry.space_group_name_H-M   'P 1'
#
loop_
_entity.id
_entity.type
_entity.pdbx_description
1 polymer ?
#
loop_
_entity_poly.entity_id
_entity_poly.type
_entity_poly.pdbx_seq_one_letter_code
_entity_poly.pdbx_strand_id
1 'polypeptide(L)'
;VIPNLERRWKETDSAWSREEIERFMASTPCPACNGYRLKPEALSVKIGKKHIGEITEMSIRKADAWFRDIDGSFFEKQREIAARILKEIRERLQFLNDVGLDYLTLARNSGTLSGGESQRIRLASQIGSGLTGVLYVLDEPSIGLHQRDNARLLDTLRHLRDLGNTVIVVEHDEDAILTADYVVDIGPAAGVHGGKVIAQGSPQDIMANTNSLTGKYLSGAMEVAVPAERRKISKTKRLRVVGARGNNLKNVSADIPLGTFTAVTGVSGGGKSTFLIETLFKAASRRIMGSREHPAEHDRIEGLEFLDKVIDIDQSPIGRTPRSNPATYTGAFTPIRDWFAGLPEAKARGYQPGRFSFNVKGGRCEACQGDGVIKIEMHFLPDVYVTCDVCHGKRYNRETLDVLFKGKSIADVLDMTVEEGAEFFSAVPAVRDKLETLVKVGLGYIKVGQQATTLSGGEAQRVKLAKELSRRATGRTLYILDEPTTGLHFHDVAKLLEVLHELVEQGNTVVVIEHNLEVIKTADWVIDLGPEGGDGGGEIVAVGRPEDIVQEKRSYTGQFLKELLERRPKRSSQAAE
;
A
#
# COMPACT_ATOMS: atom_id res chain seq x y z
N VAL A 1 -24.26 -25.73 10.22
CA VAL A 1 -23.24 -25.06 9.38
C VAL A 1 -22.03 -24.69 10.22
N ILE A 2 -22.17 -23.92 11.32
CA ILE A 2 -21.07 -23.43 12.14
C ILE A 2 -20.17 -24.56 12.67
N PRO A 3 -20.66 -25.63 13.34
CA PRO A 3 -19.79 -26.69 13.85
C PRO A 3 -18.99 -27.43 12.76
N ASN A 4 -19.56 -27.50 11.52
CA ASN A 4 -18.86 -28.09 10.38
C ASN A 4 -17.72 -27.19 9.89
N LEU A 5 -17.95 -25.87 9.83
CA LEU A 5 -16.90 -24.90 9.47
C LEU A 5 -15.79 -24.86 10.51
N GLU A 6 -16.11 -24.87 11.80
CA GLU A 6 -15.14 -24.92 12.90
C GLU A 6 -14.28 -26.19 12.85
N ARG A 7 -14.91 -27.35 12.60
CA ARG A 7 -14.20 -28.61 12.43
C ARG A 7 -13.25 -28.53 11.22
N ARG A 8 -13.76 -28.09 10.07
CA ARG A 8 -12.94 -27.95 8.84
C ARG A 8 -11.78 -26.97 9.05
N TRP A 9 -11.99 -25.88 9.76
CA TRP A 9 -10.94 -24.92 10.07
C TRP A 9 -9.82 -25.54 10.93
N LYS A 10 -10.19 -26.38 11.90
CA LYS A 10 -9.23 -27.09 12.77
C LYS A 10 -8.50 -28.22 12.05
N GLU A 11 -9.20 -28.96 11.19
CA GLU A 11 -8.70 -30.19 10.55
C GLU A 11 -8.00 -29.93 9.20
N THR A 12 -8.16 -28.76 8.57
CA THR A 12 -7.56 -28.49 7.27
C THR A 12 -6.07 -28.16 7.37
N ASP A 13 -5.26 -28.84 6.56
CA ASP A 13 -3.84 -28.52 6.35
C ASP A 13 -3.65 -27.41 5.31
N SER A 14 -4.72 -27.06 4.57
CA SER A 14 -4.68 -26.02 3.55
C SER A 14 -4.84 -24.64 4.18
N ALA A 15 -3.78 -23.83 4.15
CA ALA A 15 -3.79 -22.44 4.58
C ALA A 15 -4.90 -21.62 3.88
N TRP A 16 -5.11 -21.87 2.58
CA TRP A 16 -6.17 -21.22 1.80
C TRP A 16 -7.56 -21.56 2.33
N SER A 17 -7.83 -22.86 2.60
CA SER A 17 -9.14 -23.28 3.12
C SER A 17 -9.40 -22.73 4.52
N ARG A 18 -8.37 -22.65 5.35
CA ARG A 18 -8.46 -22.05 6.70
C ARG A 18 -8.81 -20.58 6.61
N GLU A 19 -8.13 -19.84 5.77
CA GLU A 19 -8.38 -18.42 5.57
C GLU A 19 -9.74 -18.12 4.95
N GLU A 20 -10.20 -18.94 3.98
CA GLU A 20 -11.54 -18.78 3.42
C GLU A 20 -12.63 -18.96 4.48
N ILE A 21 -12.40 -19.85 5.45
CA ILE A 21 -13.30 -20.03 6.59
C ILE A 21 -13.18 -18.87 7.58
N GLU A 22 -11.98 -18.33 7.80
CA GLU A 22 -11.73 -17.19 8.69
C GLU A 22 -12.48 -15.92 8.26
N ARG A 23 -12.77 -15.76 6.97
CA ARG A 23 -13.62 -14.66 6.47
C ARG A 23 -15.04 -14.66 7.05
N PHE A 24 -15.51 -15.81 7.54
CA PHE A 24 -16.80 -15.94 8.22
C PHE A 24 -16.69 -15.85 9.74
N MET A 25 -15.50 -15.63 10.28
CA MET A 25 -15.26 -15.48 11.71
C MET A 25 -15.17 -13.99 12.07
N ALA A 26 -15.81 -13.63 13.19
CA ALA A 26 -15.66 -12.31 13.81
C ALA A 26 -15.00 -12.47 15.16
N SER A 27 -14.03 -11.60 15.47
CA SER A 27 -13.43 -11.54 16.81
C SER A 27 -14.32 -10.70 17.72
N THR A 28 -14.79 -11.32 18.80
CA THR A 28 -15.56 -10.63 19.85
C THR A 28 -14.75 -10.62 21.14
N PRO A 29 -14.83 -9.55 21.96
CA PRO A 29 -14.19 -9.55 23.26
C PRO A 29 -14.67 -10.74 24.11
N CYS A 30 -13.73 -11.39 24.79
CA CYS A 30 -14.05 -12.50 25.68
C CYS A 30 -14.90 -11.98 26.86
N PRO A 31 -16.12 -12.54 27.10
CA PRO A 31 -17.00 -12.05 28.15
C PRO A 31 -16.44 -12.31 29.56
N ALA A 32 -15.52 -13.28 29.72
CA ALA A 32 -14.92 -13.58 31.02
C ALA A 32 -13.81 -12.58 31.40
N CYS A 33 -13.04 -12.06 30.43
CA CYS A 33 -11.95 -11.13 30.73
C CYS A 33 -12.16 -9.75 30.10
N ASN A 34 -13.30 -9.48 29.46
CA ASN A 34 -13.63 -8.24 28.78
C ASN A 34 -12.53 -7.74 27.81
N GLY A 35 -11.82 -8.67 27.16
CA GLY A 35 -10.73 -8.36 26.25
C GLY A 35 -9.34 -8.22 26.90
N TYR A 36 -9.23 -8.15 28.23
CA TYR A 36 -7.96 -7.95 28.93
C TYR A 36 -7.01 -9.16 28.92
N ARG A 37 -7.46 -10.33 28.44
CA ARG A 37 -6.66 -11.57 28.30
C ARG A 37 -6.13 -12.17 29.63
N LEU A 38 -6.39 -11.55 30.77
CA LEU A 38 -5.89 -11.91 32.08
C LEU A 38 -7.02 -12.32 33.01
N LYS A 39 -6.68 -13.14 34.03
CA LYS A 39 -7.60 -13.51 35.10
C LYS A 39 -7.90 -12.31 36.00
N PRO A 40 -9.08 -12.29 36.70
CA PRO A 40 -9.44 -11.21 37.65
C PRO A 40 -8.40 -10.98 38.75
N GLU A 41 -7.76 -12.06 39.23
CA GLU A 41 -6.72 -11.97 40.28
C GLU A 41 -5.51 -11.17 39.78
N ALA A 42 -5.08 -11.38 38.52
CA ALA A 42 -3.98 -10.63 37.93
C ALA A 42 -4.35 -9.15 37.70
N LEU A 43 -5.61 -8.86 37.34
CA LEU A 43 -6.12 -7.50 37.21
C LEU A 43 -6.35 -6.79 38.54
N SER A 44 -6.32 -7.52 39.66
CA SER A 44 -6.40 -6.93 41.01
C SER A 44 -5.11 -6.22 41.42
N VAL A 45 -3.97 -6.56 40.79
CA VAL A 45 -2.69 -5.86 40.99
C VAL A 45 -2.73 -4.51 40.29
N LYS A 46 -2.55 -3.44 41.05
CA LYS A 46 -2.61 -2.06 40.54
C LYS A 46 -1.38 -1.26 40.88
N ILE A 47 -0.93 -0.43 39.96
CA ILE A 47 0.11 0.57 40.15
C ILE A 47 -0.50 1.93 39.77
N GLY A 48 -0.37 2.94 40.61
CA GLY A 48 -1.01 4.24 40.34
C GLY A 48 -2.52 4.14 40.08
N LYS A 49 -3.22 3.24 40.84
CA LYS A 49 -4.66 2.93 40.71
C LYS A 49 -5.10 2.21 39.43
N LYS A 50 -4.21 1.90 38.50
CA LYS A 50 -4.49 1.20 37.23
C LYS A 50 -3.93 -0.20 37.23
N HIS A 51 -4.67 -1.16 36.65
CA HIS A 51 -4.15 -2.50 36.35
C HIS A 51 -3.53 -2.54 34.95
N ILE A 52 -2.76 -3.58 34.68
CA ILE A 52 -2.00 -3.71 33.42
C ILE A 52 -2.89 -3.64 32.17
N GLY A 53 -4.10 -4.18 32.20
CA GLY A 53 -5.05 -4.12 31.09
C GLY A 53 -5.42 -2.68 30.72
N GLU A 54 -5.72 -1.84 31.72
CA GLU A 54 -6.03 -0.41 31.49
C GLU A 54 -4.82 0.34 30.89
N ILE A 55 -3.60 -0.02 31.30
CA ILE A 55 -2.37 0.59 30.78
C ILE A 55 -2.13 0.18 29.33
N THR A 56 -2.34 -1.10 29.01
CA THR A 56 -2.12 -1.61 27.65
C THR A 56 -3.17 -1.10 26.65
N GLU A 57 -4.34 -0.69 27.08
CA GLU A 57 -5.35 -0.04 26.24
C GLU A 57 -5.07 1.45 25.97
N MET A 58 -4.15 2.06 26.70
CA MET A 58 -3.72 3.42 26.40
C MET A 58 -2.98 3.48 25.09
N SER A 59 -3.13 4.61 24.37
CA SER A 59 -2.20 4.92 23.29
C SER A 59 -0.78 5.07 23.84
N ILE A 60 0.22 4.80 23.00
CA ILE A 60 1.65 4.90 23.37
C ILE A 60 1.93 6.28 23.96
N ARG A 61 1.38 7.36 23.37
CA ARG A 61 1.49 8.73 23.89
C ARG A 61 0.95 8.86 25.32
N LYS A 62 -0.25 8.31 25.59
CA LYS A 62 -0.87 8.35 26.92
C LYS A 62 -0.11 7.46 27.93
N ALA A 63 0.36 6.32 27.48
CA ALA A 63 1.16 5.42 28.32
C ALA A 63 2.49 6.07 28.70
N ASP A 64 3.20 6.70 27.76
CA ASP A 64 4.44 7.43 28.02
C ASP A 64 4.22 8.55 29.05
N ALA A 65 3.21 9.38 28.85
CA ALA A 65 2.85 10.44 29.81
C ALA A 65 2.56 9.85 31.21
N TRP A 66 1.77 8.78 31.27
CA TRP A 66 1.43 8.12 32.54
C TRP A 66 2.68 7.55 33.24
N PHE A 67 3.58 6.88 32.50
CA PHE A 67 4.82 6.35 33.07
C PHE A 67 5.81 7.44 33.50
N ARG A 68 5.74 8.65 32.93
CA ARG A 68 6.54 9.80 33.41
C ARG A 68 6.03 10.36 34.73
N ASP A 69 4.70 10.35 34.93
CA ASP A 69 4.07 10.93 36.11
C ASP A 69 3.95 9.97 37.30
N ILE A 70 4.20 8.66 37.08
CA ILE A 70 3.91 7.62 38.09
C ILE A 70 4.82 7.68 39.33
N ASP A 71 5.96 8.33 39.27
CA ASP A 71 6.94 8.41 40.37
C ASP A 71 6.31 8.94 41.65
N GLY A 72 5.29 9.82 41.56
CA GLY A 72 4.54 10.32 42.70
C GLY A 72 3.65 9.29 43.41
N SER A 73 3.42 8.13 42.77
CA SER A 73 2.59 7.04 43.31
C SER A 73 3.39 6.03 44.16
N PHE A 74 4.72 6.17 44.21
CA PHE A 74 5.61 5.25 44.89
C PHE A 74 6.16 5.80 46.20
N PHE A 75 6.24 4.94 47.23
CA PHE A 75 7.06 5.19 48.42
C PHE A 75 8.56 5.14 48.05
N GLU A 76 9.41 5.75 48.85
CA GLU A 76 10.84 5.91 48.58
C GLU A 76 11.53 4.58 48.18
N LYS A 77 11.33 3.50 48.96
CA LYS A 77 11.87 2.17 48.70
C LYS A 77 11.33 1.56 47.37
N GLN A 78 10.06 1.79 47.07
CA GLN A 78 9.45 1.34 45.79
C GLN A 78 10.02 2.09 44.60
N ARG A 79 10.28 3.39 44.77
CA ARG A 79 10.87 4.25 43.73
C ARG A 79 12.28 3.79 43.37
N GLU A 80 13.10 3.42 44.37
CA GLU A 80 14.44 2.89 44.14
C GLU A 80 14.39 1.57 43.34
N ILE A 81 13.50 0.64 43.68
CA ILE A 81 13.31 -0.63 42.95
C ILE A 81 12.82 -0.38 41.52
N ALA A 82 11.87 0.53 41.36
CA ALA A 82 11.23 0.81 40.08
C ALA A 82 12.11 1.63 39.12
N ALA A 83 13.06 2.39 39.62
CA ALA A 83 13.83 3.38 38.84
C ALA A 83 14.42 2.80 37.55
N ARG A 84 15.09 1.65 37.62
CA ARG A 84 15.70 0.99 36.46
C ARG A 84 14.66 0.46 35.49
N ILE A 85 13.58 -0.12 35.97
CA ILE A 85 12.47 -0.66 35.14
C ILE A 85 11.75 0.49 34.43
N LEU A 86 11.44 1.57 35.14
CA LEU A 86 10.77 2.73 34.59
C LEU A 86 11.61 3.45 33.53
N LYS A 87 12.92 3.50 33.73
CA LYS A 87 13.84 4.04 32.72
C LYS A 87 13.71 3.28 31.41
N GLU A 88 13.82 1.96 31.45
CA GLU A 88 13.70 1.10 30.26
C GLU A 88 12.33 1.25 29.56
N ILE A 89 11.23 1.29 30.34
CA ILE A 89 9.88 1.45 29.79
C ILE A 89 9.75 2.82 29.11
N ARG A 90 10.21 3.90 29.76
CA ARG A 90 10.14 5.27 29.21
C ARG A 90 10.94 5.41 27.93
N GLU A 91 12.16 4.87 27.88
CA GLU A 91 13.00 4.88 26.69
C GLU A 91 12.32 4.16 25.52
N ARG A 92 11.76 2.97 25.74
CA ARG A 92 11.06 2.22 24.69
C ARG A 92 9.78 2.90 24.21
N LEU A 93 9.00 3.49 25.12
CA LEU A 93 7.81 4.25 24.74
C LEU A 93 8.19 5.52 23.97
N GLN A 94 9.26 6.18 24.37
CA GLN A 94 9.79 7.35 23.65
C GLN A 94 10.19 6.97 22.22
N PHE A 95 10.90 5.87 22.01
CA PHE A 95 11.25 5.42 20.66
C PHE A 95 10.02 5.14 19.79
N LEU A 96 8.99 4.53 20.36
CA LEU A 96 7.73 4.32 19.63
C LEU A 96 7.04 5.64 19.28
N ASN A 97 7.12 6.66 20.16
CA ASN A 97 6.64 8.01 19.86
C ASN A 97 7.47 8.67 18.74
N ASP A 98 8.80 8.53 18.78
CA ASP A 98 9.72 9.17 17.85
C ASP A 98 9.59 8.62 16.43
N VAL A 99 9.24 7.34 16.28
CA VAL A 99 8.94 6.73 14.96
C VAL A 99 7.50 6.95 14.50
N GLY A 100 6.72 7.82 15.16
CA GLY A 100 5.37 8.20 14.73
C GLY A 100 4.30 7.14 15.00
N LEU A 101 4.46 6.30 16.03
CA LEU A 101 3.49 5.27 16.44
C LEU A 101 2.70 5.65 17.70
N ASP A 102 2.74 6.90 18.09
CA ASP A 102 2.18 7.44 19.32
C ASP A 102 0.66 7.22 19.49
N TYR A 103 -0.05 7.06 18.38
CA TYR A 103 -1.49 6.81 18.33
C TYR A 103 -1.89 5.35 18.55
N LEU A 104 -0.98 4.38 18.38
CA LEU A 104 -1.27 2.95 18.59
C LEU A 104 -1.46 2.64 20.08
N THR A 105 -2.32 1.66 20.38
CA THR A 105 -2.43 1.11 21.72
C THR A 105 -1.44 -0.03 21.93
N LEU A 106 -0.92 -0.18 23.14
CA LEU A 106 -0.01 -1.28 23.47
C LEU A 106 -0.67 -2.67 23.32
N ALA A 107 -2.01 -2.75 23.47
CA ALA A 107 -2.78 -3.97 23.31
C ALA A 107 -3.12 -4.29 21.84
N ARG A 108 -2.75 -3.43 20.88
CA ARG A 108 -3.09 -3.60 19.44
C ARG A 108 -2.63 -4.96 18.94
N ASN A 109 -3.53 -5.67 18.29
CA ASN A 109 -3.21 -6.96 17.68
C ASN A 109 -2.27 -6.76 16.47
N SER A 110 -1.17 -7.51 16.43
CA SER A 110 -0.18 -7.44 15.35
C SER A 110 -0.76 -7.72 13.95
N GLY A 111 -1.78 -8.57 13.87
CA GLY A 111 -2.48 -8.85 12.60
C GLY A 111 -3.30 -7.68 12.04
N THR A 112 -3.47 -6.60 12.82
CA THR A 112 -4.19 -5.38 12.39
C THR A 112 -3.25 -4.22 12.05
N LEU A 113 -1.94 -4.44 12.16
CA LEU A 113 -0.93 -3.44 11.84
C LEU A 113 -0.70 -3.36 10.34
N SER A 114 -0.51 -2.16 9.83
CA SER A 114 -0.02 -1.96 8.47
C SER A 114 1.44 -2.42 8.32
N GLY A 115 1.91 -2.60 7.07
CA GLY A 115 3.30 -2.92 6.79
C GLY A 115 4.28 -1.90 7.39
N GLY A 116 4.02 -0.61 7.17
CA GLY A 116 4.82 0.48 7.72
C GLY A 116 4.79 0.56 9.25
N GLU A 117 3.62 0.35 9.90
CA GLU A 117 3.53 0.27 11.36
C GLU A 117 4.40 -0.87 11.92
N SER A 118 4.31 -2.06 11.32
CA SER A 118 5.11 -3.23 11.72
C SER A 118 6.61 -2.99 11.57
N GLN A 119 7.03 -2.34 10.48
CA GLN A 119 8.43 -2.00 10.22
C GLN A 119 8.96 -1.00 11.26
N ARG A 120 8.20 0.05 11.57
CA ARG A 120 8.56 1.05 12.58
C ARG A 120 8.62 0.48 13.99
N ILE A 121 7.75 -0.48 14.36
CA ILE A 121 7.86 -1.21 15.64
C ILE A 121 9.18 -1.97 15.72
N ARG A 122 9.59 -2.65 14.63
CA ARG A 122 10.88 -3.34 14.58
C ARG A 122 12.05 -2.36 14.71
N LEU A 123 11.98 -1.24 14.00
CA LEU A 123 12.98 -0.17 14.09
C LEU A 123 13.10 0.36 15.53
N ALA A 124 11.99 0.72 16.17
CA ALA A 124 11.98 1.20 17.55
C ALA A 124 12.56 0.16 18.54
N SER A 125 12.29 -1.13 18.32
CA SER A 125 12.85 -2.22 19.12
C SER A 125 14.38 -2.34 18.98
N GLN A 126 14.93 -2.09 17.79
CA GLN A 126 16.37 -2.13 17.53
C GLN A 126 17.09 -0.90 18.08
N ILE A 127 16.52 0.29 17.90
CA ILE A 127 17.05 1.55 18.46
C ILE A 127 17.15 1.48 19.97
N GLY A 128 16.14 0.94 20.64
CA GLY A 128 16.11 0.79 22.11
C GLY A 128 17.21 -0.11 22.69
N SER A 129 17.99 -0.80 21.84
CA SER A 129 19.13 -1.61 22.29
C SER A 129 20.37 -0.78 22.63
N GLY A 130 20.44 0.51 22.21
CA GLY A 130 21.58 1.40 22.47
C GLY A 130 22.91 0.91 21.86
N LEU A 131 22.86 0.06 20.85
CA LEU A 131 24.03 -0.50 20.19
C LEU A 131 24.75 0.59 19.37
N THR A 132 26.08 0.59 19.45
CA THR A 132 26.96 1.46 18.65
C THR A 132 27.82 0.62 17.69
N GLY A 133 28.20 1.20 16.55
CA GLY A 133 29.00 0.50 15.53
C GLY A 133 28.18 -0.53 14.74
N VAL A 134 26.87 -0.39 14.67
CA VAL A 134 25.95 -1.28 13.96
C VAL A 134 25.64 -0.69 12.56
N LEU A 135 25.45 -1.57 11.59
CA LEU A 135 24.89 -1.24 10.29
C LEU A 135 23.36 -1.47 10.31
N TYR A 136 22.59 -0.41 10.14
CA TYR A 136 21.14 -0.45 9.92
C TYR A 136 20.83 -0.35 8.43
N VAL A 137 20.06 -1.29 7.90
CA VAL A 137 19.56 -1.26 6.52
C VAL A 137 18.04 -1.22 6.58
N LEU A 138 17.46 -0.16 6.03
CA LEU A 138 16.04 0.13 6.06
C LEU A 138 15.51 0.26 4.64
N ASP A 139 14.40 -0.40 4.36
CA ASP A 139 13.72 -0.37 3.07
C ASP A 139 12.42 0.43 3.22
N GLU A 140 12.39 1.62 2.60
CA GLU A 140 11.27 2.57 2.58
C GLU A 140 10.60 2.78 3.97
N PRO A 141 11.33 3.22 5.00
CA PRO A 141 10.78 3.36 6.34
C PRO A 141 9.74 4.48 6.47
N SER A 142 9.67 5.40 5.50
CA SER A 142 8.68 6.50 5.43
C SER A 142 7.30 6.08 4.92
N ILE A 143 7.14 4.81 4.48
CA ILE A 143 5.86 4.31 3.92
C ILE A 143 4.67 4.63 4.83
N GLY A 144 3.61 5.23 4.25
CA GLY A 144 2.36 5.54 4.92
C GLY A 144 2.47 6.61 6.01
N LEU A 145 3.57 7.38 6.03
CA LEU A 145 3.74 8.52 6.92
C LEU A 145 3.26 9.82 6.29
N HIS A 146 2.58 10.60 7.10
CA HIS A 146 2.38 12.01 6.80
C HIS A 146 3.71 12.76 6.93
N GLN A 147 3.93 13.86 6.18
CA GLN A 147 5.19 14.61 6.18
C GLN A 147 5.64 15.03 7.59
N ARG A 148 4.70 15.41 8.46
CA ARG A 148 4.99 15.72 9.86
C ARG A 148 5.64 14.56 10.61
N ASP A 149 5.15 13.35 10.39
CA ASP A 149 5.64 12.15 11.10
C ASP A 149 6.93 11.64 10.44
N ASN A 150 7.10 11.88 9.14
CA ASN A 150 8.34 11.62 8.40
C ASN A 150 9.51 12.44 8.94
N ALA A 151 9.31 13.72 9.22
CA ALA A 151 10.35 14.57 9.82
C ALA A 151 10.88 13.99 11.15
N ARG A 152 10.00 13.47 12.02
CA ARG A 152 10.40 12.80 13.28
C ARG A 152 11.21 11.53 13.04
N LEU A 153 10.80 10.73 12.05
CA LEU A 153 11.55 9.53 11.67
C LEU A 153 12.96 9.88 11.21
N LEU A 154 13.10 10.90 10.35
CA LEU A 154 14.40 11.37 9.86
C LEU A 154 15.30 11.86 10.99
N ASP A 155 14.76 12.60 11.96
CA ASP A 155 15.50 13.02 13.16
C ASP A 155 15.97 11.81 14.00
N THR A 156 15.14 10.78 14.10
CA THR A 156 15.50 9.52 14.78
C THR A 156 16.64 8.79 14.05
N LEU A 157 16.61 8.74 12.72
CA LEU A 157 17.67 8.13 11.91
C LEU A 157 18.99 8.91 12.01
N ARG A 158 18.92 10.25 12.02
CA ARG A 158 20.10 11.11 12.27
C ARG A 158 20.70 10.83 13.65
N HIS A 159 19.85 10.73 14.68
CA HIS A 159 20.32 10.40 16.02
C HIS A 159 21.03 9.05 16.07
N LEU A 160 20.50 8.02 15.40
CA LEU A 160 21.18 6.72 15.28
C LEU A 160 22.57 6.84 14.65
N ARG A 161 22.70 7.61 13.57
CA ARG A 161 23.99 7.89 12.93
C ARG A 161 24.94 8.59 13.91
N ASP A 162 24.48 9.60 14.61
CA ASP A 162 25.28 10.43 15.52
C ASP A 162 25.78 9.63 16.74
N LEU A 163 25.13 8.52 17.08
CA LEU A 163 25.60 7.52 18.05
C LEU A 163 26.77 6.65 17.53
N GLY A 164 27.27 6.90 16.32
CA GLY A 164 28.37 6.14 15.70
C GLY A 164 27.95 4.91 14.93
N ASN A 165 26.69 4.85 14.47
CA ASN A 165 26.18 3.80 13.61
C ASN A 165 26.25 4.20 12.13
N THR A 166 26.14 3.20 11.25
CA THR A 166 25.93 3.43 9.81
C THR A 166 24.47 3.13 9.48
N VAL A 167 23.78 4.05 8.81
CA VAL A 167 22.39 3.90 8.41
C VAL A 167 22.30 3.97 6.90
N ILE A 168 21.85 2.90 6.26
CA ILE A 168 21.55 2.82 4.83
C ILE A 168 20.03 2.75 4.67
N VAL A 169 19.48 3.65 3.86
CA VAL A 169 18.04 3.75 3.63
C VAL A 169 17.76 3.67 2.14
N VAL A 170 16.84 2.81 1.74
CA VAL A 170 16.25 2.84 0.39
C VAL A 170 15.03 3.73 0.49
N GLU A 171 15.00 4.84 -0.26
CA GLU A 171 13.93 5.83 -0.15
C GLU A 171 13.62 6.52 -1.49
N HIS A 172 12.38 6.99 -1.58
CA HIS A 172 11.86 7.80 -2.68
C HIS A 172 11.34 9.16 -2.21
N ASP A 173 11.38 9.42 -0.91
CA ASP A 173 10.92 10.67 -0.29
C ASP A 173 11.96 11.79 -0.48
N GLU A 174 11.49 12.98 -0.88
CA GLU A 174 12.36 14.14 -1.14
C GLU A 174 13.13 14.55 0.12
N ASP A 175 12.44 14.64 1.28
CA ASP A 175 13.05 15.09 2.53
C ASP A 175 14.11 14.10 3.02
N ALA A 176 13.84 12.80 2.85
CA ALA A 176 14.79 11.74 3.20
C ALA A 176 16.08 11.85 2.36
N ILE A 177 15.94 12.02 1.04
CA ILE A 177 17.09 12.15 0.12
C ILE A 177 17.88 13.42 0.41
N LEU A 178 17.21 14.57 0.61
CA LEU A 178 17.86 15.84 0.91
C LEU A 178 18.56 15.86 2.28
N THR A 179 18.11 14.99 3.20
CA THR A 179 18.65 14.87 4.57
C THR A 179 19.89 13.97 4.63
N ALA A 180 20.08 13.11 3.63
CA ALA A 180 21.16 12.13 3.62
C ALA A 180 22.54 12.80 3.51
N ASP A 181 23.55 12.21 4.16
CA ASP A 181 24.96 12.64 4.02
C ASP A 181 25.54 12.24 2.66
N TYR A 182 25.08 11.10 2.14
CA TYR A 182 25.54 10.54 0.87
C TYR A 182 24.39 9.81 0.17
N VAL A 183 24.24 10.05 -1.12
CA VAL A 183 23.17 9.46 -1.95
C VAL A 183 23.82 8.64 -3.06
N VAL A 184 23.25 7.47 -3.33
CA VAL A 184 23.57 6.63 -4.49
C VAL A 184 22.29 6.49 -5.33
N ASP A 185 22.27 7.14 -6.48
CA ASP A 185 21.15 7.09 -7.43
C ASP A 185 21.33 5.93 -8.40
N ILE A 186 20.39 4.97 -8.37
CA ILE A 186 20.42 3.76 -9.17
C ILE A 186 19.31 3.82 -10.23
N GLY A 187 19.72 3.62 -11.50
CA GLY A 187 18.80 3.72 -12.63
C GLY A 187 19.41 3.19 -13.93
N PRO A 188 19.09 3.80 -15.10
CA PRO A 188 18.18 4.96 -15.31
C PRO A 188 16.70 4.60 -15.23
N ALA A 189 16.33 3.31 -15.36
CA ALA A 189 14.97 2.82 -15.34
C ALA A 189 14.88 1.55 -14.48
N ALA A 190 13.71 0.90 -14.45
CA ALA A 190 13.50 -0.33 -13.69
C ALA A 190 13.86 -1.60 -14.52
N GLY A 191 14.03 -2.73 -13.83
CA GLY A 191 14.25 -4.04 -14.44
C GLY A 191 15.52 -4.12 -15.27
N VAL A 192 15.41 -4.67 -16.49
CA VAL A 192 16.55 -4.89 -17.40
C VAL A 192 17.24 -3.60 -17.86
N HIS A 193 16.56 -2.49 -17.78
CA HIS A 193 17.07 -1.15 -18.14
C HIS A 193 17.71 -0.42 -16.96
N GLY A 194 17.65 -1.00 -15.75
CA GLY A 194 18.16 -0.42 -14.52
C GLY A 194 19.50 -1.00 -14.06
N GLY A 195 19.72 -0.92 -12.74
CA GLY A 195 20.84 -1.59 -12.08
C GLY A 195 22.20 -0.91 -12.25
N LYS A 196 22.24 0.36 -12.71
CA LYS A 196 23.49 1.14 -12.86
C LYS A 196 23.50 2.30 -11.89
N VAL A 197 24.65 2.61 -11.32
CA VAL A 197 24.85 3.85 -10.57
C VAL A 197 24.90 5.00 -11.57
N ILE A 198 23.93 5.90 -11.50
CA ILE A 198 23.79 7.07 -12.39
C ILE A 198 24.53 8.26 -11.81
N ALA A 199 24.39 8.45 -10.49
CA ALA A 199 25.02 9.52 -9.75
C ALA A 199 25.31 9.05 -8.32
N GLN A 200 26.34 9.62 -7.70
CA GLN A 200 26.62 9.40 -6.29
C GLN A 200 27.33 10.62 -5.70
N GLY A 201 27.12 10.88 -4.43
CA GLY A 201 27.70 12.02 -3.73
C GLY A 201 26.71 12.65 -2.75
N SER A 202 26.91 13.92 -2.43
CA SER A 202 25.95 14.68 -1.64
C SER A 202 24.62 14.88 -2.41
N PRO A 203 23.52 15.23 -1.75
CA PRO A 203 22.28 15.60 -2.45
C PRO A 203 22.48 16.69 -3.52
N GLN A 204 23.40 17.65 -3.27
CA GLN A 204 23.75 18.71 -4.22
C GLN A 204 24.43 18.15 -5.47
N ASP A 205 25.29 17.13 -5.32
CA ASP A 205 25.95 16.47 -6.45
C ASP A 205 24.91 15.73 -7.33
N ILE A 206 23.90 15.11 -6.69
CA ILE A 206 22.79 14.45 -7.41
C ILE A 206 21.97 15.49 -8.19
N MET A 207 21.61 16.62 -7.56
CA MET A 207 20.86 17.70 -8.21
C MET A 207 21.60 18.33 -9.39
N ALA A 208 22.93 18.38 -9.33
CA ALA A 208 23.79 18.91 -10.40
C ALA A 208 23.93 17.94 -11.59
N ASN A 209 23.62 16.65 -11.41
CA ASN A 209 23.78 15.63 -12.46
C ASN A 209 22.60 15.64 -13.43
N THR A 210 22.81 16.08 -14.65
CA THR A 210 21.79 16.16 -15.70
C THR A 210 21.24 14.79 -16.17
N ASN A 211 21.94 13.70 -15.89
CA ASN A 211 21.50 12.34 -16.24
C ASN A 211 20.63 11.70 -15.14
N SER A 212 20.69 12.25 -13.91
CA SER A 212 19.87 11.76 -12.79
C SER A 212 18.43 12.25 -12.93
N LEU A 213 17.48 11.32 -13.01
CA LEU A 213 16.05 11.66 -12.93
C LEU A 213 15.71 12.17 -11.53
N THR A 214 16.22 11.53 -10.49
CA THR A 214 16.09 11.96 -9.10
C THR A 214 16.58 13.40 -8.93
N GLY A 215 17.77 13.71 -9.46
CA GLY A 215 18.36 15.05 -9.43
C GLY A 215 17.50 16.11 -10.13
N LYS A 216 16.86 15.76 -11.25
CA LYS A 216 15.96 16.67 -11.98
C LYS A 216 14.70 17.01 -11.17
N TYR A 217 14.14 16.05 -10.44
CA TYR A 217 12.98 16.30 -9.57
C TYR A 217 13.39 17.11 -8.33
N LEU A 218 14.47 16.74 -7.65
CA LEU A 218 14.97 17.48 -6.49
C LEU A 218 15.38 18.93 -6.80
N SER A 219 15.92 19.18 -8.00
CA SER A 219 16.29 20.54 -8.44
C SER A 219 15.12 21.36 -8.97
N GLY A 220 13.93 20.77 -9.13
CA GLY A 220 12.77 21.41 -9.74
C GLY A 220 12.85 21.55 -11.26
N ALA A 221 13.85 20.95 -11.93
CA ALA A 221 13.93 20.91 -13.40
C ALA A 221 12.81 20.03 -14.01
N MET A 222 12.32 19.05 -13.26
CA MET A 222 11.12 18.26 -13.53
C MET A 222 10.19 18.33 -12.32
N GLU A 223 8.90 18.39 -12.55
CA GLU A 223 7.88 18.39 -11.51
C GLU A 223 6.60 17.73 -12.01
N VAL A 224 5.77 17.24 -11.08
CA VAL A 224 4.40 16.87 -11.38
C VAL A 224 3.61 18.16 -11.60
N ALA A 225 3.08 18.34 -12.80
CA ALA A 225 2.36 19.58 -13.14
C ALA A 225 1.06 19.70 -12.34
N VAL A 226 0.84 20.86 -11.75
CA VAL A 226 -0.48 21.20 -11.18
C VAL A 226 -1.42 21.57 -12.33
N PRO A 227 -2.64 21.02 -12.38
CA PRO A 227 -3.62 21.37 -13.41
C PRO A 227 -3.83 22.88 -13.47
N ALA A 228 -3.76 23.46 -14.69
CA ALA A 228 -3.97 24.90 -14.89
C ALA A 228 -5.38 25.32 -14.44
N GLU A 229 -6.36 24.49 -14.74
CA GLU A 229 -7.74 24.62 -14.28
C GLU A 229 -8.18 23.32 -13.62
N ARG A 230 -8.77 23.43 -12.42
CA ARG A 230 -9.39 22.28 -11.76
C ARG A 230 -10.76 22.00 -12.32
N ARG A 231 -11.19 20.75 -12.29
CA ARG A 231 -12.52 20.35 -12.75
C ARG A 231 -13.62 21.09 -12.00
N LYS A 232 -14.71 21.38 -12.71
CA LYS A 232 -15.89 22.06 -12.11
C LYS A 232 -16.63 21.08 -11.20
N ILE A 233 -16.82 21.48 -9.96
CA ILE A 233 -17.53 20.69 -8.94
C ILE A 233 -19.03 20.91 -9.09
N SER A 234 -19.78 19.83 -9.31
CA SER A 234 -21.24 19.88 -9.33
C SER A 234 -21.80 20.01 -7.91
N LYS A 235 -22.69 20.97 -7.72
CA LYS A 235 -23.38 21.13 -6.42
C LYS A 235 -24.42 20.04 -6.14
N THR A 236 -24.91 19.34 -7.17
CA THR A 236 -25.98 18.34 -7.07
C THR A 236 -25.48 16.92 -7.16
N LYS A 237 -24.40 16.65 -7.90
CA LYS A 237 -23.82 15.31 -8.06
C LYS A 237 -22.67 15.12 -7.08
N ARG A 238 -22.99 14.60 -5.91
CA ARG A 238 -22.01 14.30 -4.85
C ARG A 238 -22.42 13.07 -4.07
N LEU A 239 -21.43 12.37 -3.54
CA LEU A 239 -21.62 11.42 -2.45
C LEU A 239 -21.49 12.17 -1.15
N ARG A 240 -22.34 11.87 -0.18
CA ARG A 240 -22.24 12.43 1.15
C ARG A 240 -22.26 11.32 2.19
N VAL A 241 -21.19 11.23 2.96
CA VAL A 241 -21.12 10.39 4.16
C VAL A 241 -21.64 11.24 5.33
N VAL A 242 -22.60 10.71 6.08
CA VAL A 242 -23.22 11.43 7.21
C VAL A 242 -23.03 10.62 8.48
N GLY A 243 -22.45 11.25 9.49
CA GLY A 243 -22.40 10.73 10.85
C GLY A 243 -21.50 9.51 11.01
N ALA A 244 -20.36 9.44 10.34
CA ALA A 244 -19.41 8.32 10.49
C ALA A 244 -18.77 8.33 11.89
N ARG A 245 -18.87 7.18 12.61
CA ARG A 245 -18.44 6.99 14.01
C ARG A 245 -17.59 5.74 14.23
N GLY A 246 -17.16 5.09 13.16
CA GLY A 246 -16.30 3.90 13.27
C GLY A 246 -14.95 4.23 13.90
N ASN A 247 -14.41 3.32 14.69
CA ASN A 247 -13.13 3.43 15.36
C ASN A 247 -12.96 4.80 16.09
N ASN A 248 -12.02 5.63 15.63
CA ASN A 248 -11.74 6.93 16.23
C ASN A 248 -12.54 8.11 15.63
N LEU A 249 -13.41 7.87 14.64
CA LEU A 249 -14.16 8.94 13.99
C LEU A 249 -15.19 9.58 14.94
N LYS A 250 -15.21 10.90 14.98
CA LYS A 250 -16.04 11.72 15.89
C LYS A 250 -17.28 12.25 15.19
N ASN A 251 -18.17 11.36 14.73
CA ASN A 251 -19.43 11.72 14.09
C ASN A 251 -19.25 12.67 12.90
N VAL A 252 -18.33 12.31 12.00
CA VAL A 252 -17.91 13.16 10.90
C VAL A 252 -18.80 13.00 9.67
N SER A 253 -18.94 14.10 8.93
CA SER A 253 -19.69 14.13 7.66
C SER A 253 -18.90 14.89 6.62
N ALA A 254 -18.80 14.34 5.39
CA ALA A 254 -18.15 15.01 4.28
C ALA A 254 -18.80 14.69 2.93
N ASP A 255 -18.62 15.62 2.01
CA ASP A 255 -19.06 15.52 0.62
C ASP A 255 -17.87 15.14 -0.27
N ILE A 256 -18.09 14.18 -1.17
CA ILE A 256 -17.17 13.78 -2.23
C ILE A 256 -17.83 14.13 -3.57
N PRO A 257 -17.32 15.12 -4.31
CA PRO A 257 -17.87 15.48 -5.61
C PRO A 257 -17.69 14.33 -6.61
N LEU A 258 -18.73 14.02 -7.40
CA LEU A 258 -18.64 13.00 -8.43
C LEU A 258 -18.02 13.54 -9.72
N GLY A 259 -17.29 12.67 -10.42
CA GLY A 259 -16.55 13.04 -11.63
C GLY A 259 -15.31 13.87 -11.34
N THR A 260 -14.70 13.70 -10.18
CA THR A 260 -13.49 14.41 -9.73
C THR A 260 -12.42 13.46 -9.25
N PHE A 261 -11.20 13.97 -9.17
CA PHE A 261 -10.07 13.36 -8.45
C PHE A 261 -10.03 13.93 -7.04
N THR A 262 -10.35 13.12 -6.05
CA THR A 262 -10.44 13.52 -4.63
C THR A 262 -9.33 12.85 -3.83
N ALA A 263 -8.59 13.62 -3.03
CA ALA A 263 -7.60 13.11 -2.08
C ALA A 263 -8.16 13.14 -0.65
N VAL A 264 -8.10 12.02 0.05
CA VAL A 264 -8.35 11.92 1.49
C VAL A 264 -6.99 11.87 2.18
N THR A 265 -6.68 12.91 2.94
CA THR A 265 -5.35 13.12 3.52
C THR A 265 -5.42 13.34 5.03
N GLY A 266 -4.28 13.57 5.65
CA GLY A 266 -4.15 13.82 7.09
C GLY A 266 -3.15 12.89 7.76
N VAL A 267 -2.89 13.15 9.03
CA VAL A 267 -1.86 12.43 9.82
C VAL A 267 -2.12 10.93 9.91
N SER A 268 -1.08 10.15 10.20
CA SER A 268 -1.20 8.72 10.43
C SER A 268 -2.13 8.43 11.62
N GLY A 269 -3.02 7.43 11.49
CA GLY A 269 -4.05 7.16 12.51
C GLY A 269 -5.19 8.19 12.59
N GLY A 270 -5.28 9.18 11.69
CA GLY A 270 -6.31 10.23 11.67
C GLY A 270 -7.74 9.73 11.33
N GLY A 271 -7.89 8.47 10.88
CA GLY A 271 -9.20 7.87 10.57
C GLY A 271 -9.52 7.77 9.07
N LYS A 272 -8.56 8.04 8.18
CA LYS A 272 -8.74 8.03 6.71
C LYS A 272 -9.32 6.72 6.18
N SER A 273 -8.68 5.58 6.45
CA SER A 273 -9.13 4.26 5.98
C SER A 273 -10.46 3.87 6.64
N THR A 274 -10.70 4.27 7.89
CA THR A 274 -12.00 4.07 8.55
C THR A 274 -13.11 4.84 7.85
N PHE A 275 -12.87 6.09 7.46
CA PHE A 275 -13.84 6.91 6.76
C PHE A 275 -14.11 6.40 5.34
N LEU A 276 -13.05 6.14 4.57
CA LEU A 276 -13.18 5.82 3.15
C LEU A 276 -13.47 4.34 2.91
N ILE A 277 -12.70 3.43 3.52
CA ILE A 277 -12.80 1.99 3.25
C ILE A 277 -13.86 1.35 4.15
N GLU A 278 -13.69 1.45 5.47
CA GLU A 278 -14.59 0.77 6.40
C GLU A 278 -16.01 1.34 6.38
N THR A 279 -16.18 2.64 6.13
CA THR A 279 -17.51 3.27 6.10
C THR A 279 -18.05 3.38 4.68
N LEU A 280 -17.44 4.21 3.81
CA LEU A 280 -18.00 4.53 2.49
C LEU A 280 -17.96 3.32 1.54
N PHE A 281 -16.80 2.70 1.35
CA PHE A 281 -16.67 1.58 0.42
C PHE A 281 -17.56 0.41 0.79
N LYS A 282 -17.54 -0.04 2.06
CA LYS A 282 -18.36 -1.17 2.50
C LYS A 282 -19.87 -0.88 2.39
N ALA A 283 -20.30 0.34 2.75
CA ALA A 283 -21.70 0.73 2.60
C ALA A 283 -22.14 0.82 1.13
N ALA A 284 -21.34 1.43 0.27
CA ALA A 284 -21.59 1.53 -1.16
C ALA A 284 -21.59 0.15 -1.84
N SER A 285 -20.59 -0.68 -1.54
CA SER A 285 -20.47 -2.05 -2.06
C SER A 285 -21.67 -2.91 -1.64
N ARG A 286 -22.12 -2.77 -0.40
CA ARG A 286 -23.33 -3.46 0.09
C ARG A 286 -24.57 -3.01 -0.66
N ARG A 287 -24.74 -1.73 -0.89
CA ARG A 287 -25.94 -1.15 -1.54
C ARG A 287 -25.97 -1.41 -3.04
N ILE A 288 -24.84 -1.27 -3.73
CA ILE A 288 -24.73 -1.32 -5.20
C ILE A 288 -24.47 -2.75 -5.69
N MET A 289 -23.56 -3.48 -5.02
CA MET A 289 -23.04 -4.76 -5.49
C MET A 289 -23.55 -5.96 -4.64
N GLY A 290 -24.33 -5.71 -3.60
CA GLY A 290 -24.87 -6.78 -2.73
C GLY A 290 -23.81 -7.44 -1.84
N SER A 291 -22.70 -6.76 -1.53
CA SER A 291 -21.69 -7.27 -0.59
C SER A 291 -22.29 -7.58 0.77
N ARG A 292 -21.76 -8.61 1.42
CA ARG A 292 -22.18 -9.01 2.77
C ARG A 292 -21.38 -8.34 3.89
N GLU A 293 -20.38 -7.58 3.54
CA GLU A 293 -19.56 -6.87 4.51
C GLU A 293 -20.38 -5.79 5.22
N HIS A 294 -20.15 -5.65 6.52
CA HIS A 294 -20.79 -4.62 7.32
C HIS A 294 -19.94 -3.35 7.32
N PRO A 295 -20.52 -2.21 6.93
CA PRO A 295 -19.84 -0.93 7.07
C PRO A 295 -19.66 -0.56 8.54
N ALA A 296 -18.68 0.28 8.81
CA ALA A 296 -18.52 0.92 10.12
C ALA A 296 -19.74 1.80 10.45
N GLU A 297 -19.91 2.10 11.72
CA GLU A 297 -21.08 2.85 12.22
C GLU A 297 -21.19 4.24 11.58
N HIS A 298 -22.35 4.53 11.00
CA HIS A 298 -22.68 5.80 10.35
C HIS A 298 -24.20 5.99 10.28
N ASP A 299 -24.68 7.19 10.04
CA ASP A 299 -26.11 7.44 9.90
C ASP A 299 -26.61 7.01 8.51
N ARG A 300 -26.05 7.57 7.45
CA ARG A 300 -26.42 7.27 6.06
C ARG A 300 -25.36 7.70 5.06
N ILE A 301 -25.50 7.20 3.83
CA ILE A 301 -24.74 7.65 2.67
C ILE A 301 -25.72 8.08 1.59
N GLU A 302 -25.57 9.31 1.12
CA GLU A 302 -26.40 9.93 0.09
C GLU A 302 -25.66 9.95 -1.25
N GLY A 303 -26.37 9.92 -2.38
CA GLY A 303 -25.81 10.02 -3.73
C GLY A 303 -25.35 8.70 -4.36
N LEU A 304 -25.61 7.54 -3.71
CA LEU A 304 -25.24 6.22 -4.27
C LEU A 304 -25.98 5.90 -5.56
N GLU A 305 -27.13 6.53 -5.82
CA GLU A 305 -27.92 6.39 -7.05
C GLU A 305 -27.20 6.89 -8.32
N PHE A 306 -26.19 7.71 -8.16
CA PHE A 306 -25.36 8.20 -9.28
C PHE A 306 -24.30 7.19 -9.72
N LEU A 307 -24.04 6.15 -8.92
CA LEU A 307 -23.02 5.14 -9.18
C LEU A 307 -23.65 3.82 -9.62
N ASP A 308 -22.93 3.11 -10.48
CA ASP A 308 -23.26 1.74 -10.89
C ASP A 308 -22.27 0.71 -10.35
N LYS A 309 -21.08 1.13 -9.94
CA LYS A 309 -20.02 0.26 -9.44
C LYS A 309 -19.12 0.98 -8.46
N VAL A 310 -18.59 0.23 -7.50
CA VAL A 310 -17.54 0.68 -6.59
C VAL A 310 -16.39 -0.32 -6.62
N ILE A 311 -15.16 0.16 -6.72
CA ILE A 311 -13.96 -0.68 -6.82
C ILE A 311 -12.95 -0.18 -5.80
N ASP A 312 -12.50 -1.09 -4.95
CA ASP A 312 -11.37 -0.88 -4.06
C ASP A 312 -10.11 -1.49 -4.69
N ILE A 313 -9.06 -0.68 -4.77
CA ILE A 313 -7.75 -1.06 -5.31
C ILE A 313 -6.73 -0.92 -4.18
N ASP A 314 -6.63 -1.96 -3.38
CA ASP A 314 -5.74 -2.07 -2.23
C ASP A 314 -4.38 -2.71 -2.61
N GLN A 315 -3.44 -2.72 -1.67
CA GLN A 315 -2.10 -3.30 -1.82
C GLN A 315 -2.05 -4.81 -1.56
N SER A 316 -3.19 -5.48 -1.34
CA SER A 316 -3.22 -6.93 -1.11
C SER A 316 -2.74 -7.70 -2.34
N PRO A 317 -2.07 -8.85 -2.19
CA PRO A 317 -1.57 -9.65 -3.31
C PRO A 317 -2.67 -10.00 -4.30
N ILE A 318 -2.35 -10.01 -5.61
CA ILE A 318 -3.26 -10.43 -6.69
C ILE A 318 -3.54 -11.94 -6.70
N GLY A 319 -2.88 -12.67 -5.83
CA GLY A 319 -3.06 -14.10 -5.59
C GLY A 319 -2.00 -14.62 -4.64
N ARG A 320 -2.30 -15.74 -3.98
CA ARG A 320 -1.47 -16.30 -2.91
C ARG A 320 -0.72 -17.58 -3.32
N THR A 321 -0.86 -17.98 -4.57
CA THR A 321 -0.21 -19.16 -5.10
C THR A 321 0.80 -18.78 -6.19
N PRO A 322 1.87 -19.57 -6.40
CA PRO A 322 2.82 -19.36 -7.49
C PRO A 322 2.20 -19.38 -8.90
N ARG A 323 0.95 -19.87 -9.04
CA ARG A 323 0.20 -19.89 -10.30
C ARG A 323 -0.43 -18.55 -10.65
N SER A 324 -0.72 -17.72 -9.65
CA SER A 324 -1.24 -16.38 -9.89
C SER A 324 -0.12 -15.50 -10.42
N ASN A 325 -0.40 -14.75 -11.49
CA ASN A 325 0.54 -13.85 -12.13
C ASN A 325 -0.19 -12.69 -12.84
N PRO A 326 0.50 -11.63 -13.28
CA PRO A 326 -0.10 -10.49 -13.96
C PRO A 326 -0.96 -10.88 -15.16
N ALA A 327 -0.49 -11.80 -16.02
CA ALA A 327 -1.22 -12.23 -17.21
C ALA A 327 -2.54 -12.94 -16.87
N THR A 328 -2.56 -13.80 -15.84
CA THR A 328 -3.79 -14.48 -15.41
C THR A 328 -4.76 -13.52 -14.76
N TYR A 329 -4.27 -12.59 -13.95
CA TYR A 329 -5.09 -11.63 -13.23
C TYR A 329 -5.77 -10.60 -14.15
N THR A 330 -5.03 -10.05 -15.11
CA THR A 330 -5.58 -9.11 -16.11
C THR A 330 -6.39 -9.78 -17.20
N GLY A 331 -6.32 -11.12 -17.27
CA GLY A 331 -6.96 -11.91 -18.33
C GLY A 331 -6.20 -11.90 -19.66
N ALA A 332 -4.95 -11.44 -19.71
CA ALA A 332 -4.09 -11.50 -20.90
C ALA A 332 -3.70 -12.94 -21.25
N PHE A 333 -3.66 -13.82 -20.26
CA PHE A 333 -3.25 -15.22 -20.48
C PHE A 333 -4.26 -16.02 -21.32
N THR A 334 -5.55 -15.69 -21.28
CA THR A 334 -6.56 -16.40 -22.09
C THR A 334 -6.31 -16.21 -23.60
N PRO A 335 -6.25 -14.99 -24.16
CA PRO A 335 -5.95 -14.81 -25.57
C PRO A 335 -4.53 -15.31 -25.95
N ILE A 336 -3.55 -15.33 -25.06
CA ILE A 336 -2.24 -15.94 -25.32
C ILE A 336 -2.40 -17.45 -25.58
N ARG A 337 -3.13 -18.18 -24.72
CA ARG A 337 -3.41 -19.61 -24.89
C ARG A 337 -4.18 -19.90 -26.18
N ASP A 338 -5.19 -19.10 -26.47
CA ASP A 338 -6.01 -19.23 -27.69
C ASP A 338 -5.15 -19.03 -28.93
N TRP A 339 -4.21 -18.08 -28.89
CA TRP A 339 -3.26 -17.84 -29.97
C TRP A 339 -2.36 -19.03 -30.22
N PHE A 340 -1.75 -19.59 -29.16
CA PHE A 340 -0.90 -20.78 -29.29
C PHE A 340 -1.68 -22.01 -29.78
N ALA A 341 -2.90 -22.23 -29.32
CA ALA A 341 -3.76 -23.30 -29.81
C ALA A 341 -4.18 -23.11 -31.28
N GLY A 342 -4.20 -21.87 -31.76
CA GLY A 342 -4.48 -21.52 -33.15
C GLY A 342 -3.33 -21.78 -34.14
N LEU A 343 -2.11 -22.01 -33.66
CA LEU A 343 -0.94 -22.22 -34.50
C LEU A 343 -1.05 -23.55 -35.31
N PRO A 344 -0.49 -23.58 -36.53
CA PRO A 344 -0.56 -24.78 -37.40
C PRO A 344 -0.07 -26.06 -36.72
N GLU A 345 1.04 -25.99 -35.98
CA GLU A 345 1.62 -27.12 -35.27
C GLU A 345 0.71 -27.61 -34.13
N ALA A 346 0.12 -26.70 -33.33
CA ALA A 346 -0.83 -27.03 -32.29
C ALA A 346 -2.08 -27.72 -32.85
N LYS A 347 -2.61 -27.20 -33.96
CA LYS A 347 -3.75 -27.79 -34.67
C LYS A 347 -3.44 -29.19 -35.22
N ALA A 348 -2.26 -29.35 -35.82
CA ALA A 348 -1.82 -30.66 -36.34
C ALA A 348 -1.70 -31.74 -35.25
N ARG A 349 -1.34 -31.33 -34.03
CA ARG A 349 -1.27 -32.21 -32.85
C ARG A 349 -2.62 -32.33 -32.11
N GLY A 350 -3.68 -31.64 -32.55
CA GLY A 350 -4.99 -31.62 -31.88
C GLY A 350 -5.02 -30.87 -30.53
N TYR A 351 -4.08 -29.98 -30.31
CA TYR A 351 -3.98 -29.24 -29.04
C TYR A 351 -5.04 -28.14 -28.93
N GLN A 352 -5.77 -28.18 -27.84
CA GLN A 352 -6.77 -27.21 -27.45
C GLN A 352 -6.17 -26.14 -26.51
N PRO A 353 -6.83 -24.98 -26.26
CA PRO A 353 -6.32 -23.96 -25.33
C PRO A 353 -6.00 -24.47 -23.92
N GLY A 354 -6.68 -25.55 -23.46
CA GLY A 354 -6.38 -26.21 -22.20
C GLY A 354 -4.98 -26.79 -22.12
N ARG A 355 -4.39 -27.23 -23.26
CA ARG A 355 -3.02 -27.74 -23.34
C ARG A 355 -1.99 -26.68 -22.91
N PHE A 356 -2.25 -25.45 -23.21
CA PHE A 356 -1.40 -24.29 -22.89
C PHE A 356 -1.73 -23.65 -21.53
N SER A 357 -2.50 -24.34 -20.67
CA SER A 357 -2.77 -23.92 -19.29
C SER A 357 -1.90 -24.68 -18.32
N PHE A 358 -1.14 -23.97 -17.50
CA PHE A 358 -0.38 -24.59 -16.40
C PHE A 358 -1.26 -25.03 -15.23
N ASN A 359 -2.56 -24.69 -15.23
CA ASN A 359 -3.52 -25.10 -14.18
C ASN A 359 -4.22 -26.43 -14.50
N VAL A 360 -4.18 -26.88 -15.75
CA VAL A 360 -4.91 -28.04 -16.23
C VAL A 360 -3.95 -29.18 -16.59
N LYS A 361 -4.32 -30.42 -16.28
CA LYS A 361 -3.53 -31.61 -16.69
C LYS A 361 -3.44 -31.71 -18.22
N GLY A 362 -2.36 -32.31 -18.68
CA GLY A 362 -2.11 -32.60 -20.11
C GLY A 362 -0.96 -31.80 -20.71
N GLY A 363 -0.85 -30.50 -20.45
CA GLY A 363 0.24 -29.67 -20.97
C GLY A 363 1.23 -29.17 -19.92
N ARG A 364 0.84 -29.19 -18.64
CA ARG A 364 1.68 -28.75 -17.54
C ARG A 364 2.73 -29.78 -17.15
N CYS A 365 3.77 -29.33 -16.46
CA CYS A 365 4.70 -30.23 -15.76
C CYS A 365 3.97 -30.87 -14.58
N GLU A 366 3.89 -32.17 -14.55
CA GLU A 366 3.19 -32.90 -13.48
C GLU A 366 4.01 -32.97 -12.18
N ALA A 367 5.37 -32.87 -12.25
CA ALA A 367 6.22 -32.87 -11.06
C ALA A 367 5.93 -31.65 -10.13
N CYS A 368 5.83 -30.45 -10.71
CA CYS A 368 5.46 -29.24 -9.95
C CYS A 368 3.99 -28.84 -10.17
N GLN A 369 3.20 -29.65 -10.86
CA GLN A 369 1.79 -29.39 -11.18
C GLN A 369 1.52 -28.00 -11.83
N GLY A 370 2.52 -27.46 -12.55
CA GLY A 370 2.45 -26.16 -13.23
C GLY A 370 2.89 -24.97 -12.38
N ASP A 371 3.35 -25.16 -11.16
CA ASP A 371 3.85 -24.08 -10.29
C ASP A 371 5.21 -23.52 -10.76
N GLY A 372 6.02 -24.36 -11.46
CA GLY A 372 7.39 -24.05 -11.83
C GLY A 372 8.38 -24.18 -10.66
N VAL A 373 7.85 -24.27 -9.45
CA VAL A 373 8.61 -24.43 -8.20
C VAL A 373 8.02 -25.57 -7.37
N ILE A 374 8.82 -26.15 -6.50
CA ILE A 374 8.39 -27.14 -5.50
C ILE A 374 8.43 -26.45 -4.14
N LYS A 375 7.31 -26.49 -3.43
CA LYS A 375 7.18 -25.98 -2.07
C LYS A 375 7.75 -27.02 -1.10
N ILE A 376 8.70 -26.61 -0.29
CA ILE A 376 9.22 -27.40 0.84
C ILE A 376 8.63 -26.80 2.09
N GLU A 377 7.70 -27.50 2.72
CA GLU A 377 7.06 -27.07 3.96
C GLU A 377 7.99 -27.28 5.14
N MET A 378 8.24 -26.21 5.88
CA MET A 378 9.09 -26.21 7.07
C MET A 378 8.23 -25.85 8.29
N HIS A 379 7.97 -26.85 9.15
CA HIS A 379 6.99 -26.75 10.26
C HIS A 379 7.19 -25.55 11.23
N PHE A 380 8.40 -25.01 11.35
CA PHE A 380 8.73 -23.91 12.28
C PHE A 380 9.41 -22.72 11.60
N LEU A 381 9.61 -22.78 10.29
CA LEU A 381 10.25 -21.74 9.46
C LEU A 381 9.36 -21.42 8.27
N PRO A 382 9.54 -20.26 7.64
CA PRO A 382 8.84 -19.95 6.39
C PRO A 382 9.09 -21.03 5.33
N ASP A 383 8.06 -21.36 4.57
CA ASP A 383 8.16 -22.32 3.48
C ASP A 383 9.20 -21.88 2.44
N VAL A 384 9.99 -22.82 1.96
CA VAL A 384 11.01 -22.60 0.93
C VAL A 384 10.49 -23.08 -0.43
N TYR A 385 10.65 -22.23 -1.44
CA TYR A 385 10.29 -22.55 -2.82
C TYR A 385 11.56 -22.80 -3.64
N VAL A 386 11.70 -24.00 -4.19
CA VAL A 386 12.86 -24.41 -5.00
C VAL A 386 12.40 -24.60 -6.45
N THR A 387 13.19 -24.16 -7.41
CA THR A 387 12.90 -24.37 -8.83
C THR A 387 12.72 -25.86 -9.13
N CYS A 388 11.68 -26.21 -9.88
CA CYS A 388 11.41 -27.60 -10.26
C CYS A 388 12.50 -28.17 -11.17
N ASP A 389 13.14 -29.27 -10.76
CA ASP A 389 14.24 -29.90 -11.48
C ASP A 389 13.82 -30.53 -12.83
N VAL A 390 12.52 -30.83 -12.99
CA VAL A 390 12.00 -31.45 -14.21
C VAL A 390 11.73 -30.42 -15.31
N CYS A 391 11.09 -29.32 -14.97
CA CYS A 391 10.75 -28.31 -15.98
C CYS A 391 11.63 -27.04 -15.90
N HIS A 392 12.57 -26.98 -14.96
CA HIS A 392 13.46 -25.83 -14.75
C HIS A 392 12.76 -24.49 -14.72
N GLY A 393 11.62 -24.42 -14.00
CA GLY A 393 10.80 -23.22 -13.88
C GLY A 393 9.81 -22.98 -15.03
N LYS A 394 9.88 -23.74 -16.13
CA LYS A 394 9.08 -23.51 -17.35
C LYS A 394 7.60 -23.86 -17.22
N ARG A 395 7.16 -24.54 -16.15
CA ARG A 395 5.76 -24.91 -15.83
C ARG A 395 5.08 -25.93 -16.74
N TYR A 396 5.61 -26.22 -17.93
CA TYR A 396 5.03 -27.10 -18.96
C TYR A 396 5.87 -28.34 -19.22
N ASN A 397 5.26 -29.35 -19.83
CA ASN A 397 5.95 -30.49 -20.36
C ASN A 397 6.62 -30.17 -21.71
N ARG A 398 7.53 -31.02 -22.15
CA ARG A 398 8.34 -30.80 -23.34
C ARG A 398 7.49 -30.64 -24.60
N GLU A 399 6.48 -31.49 -24.78
CA GLU A 399 5.65 -31.51 -26.00
C GLU A 399 4.84 -30.20 -26.16
N THR A 400 4.46 -29.56 -25.06
CA THR A 400 3.79 -28.24 -25.08
C THR A 400 4.78 -27.15 -25.44
N LEU A 401 6.04 -27.25 -24.97
CA LEU A 401 7.10 -26.30 -25.26
C LEU A 401 7.63 -26.36 -26.69
N ASP A 402 7.43 -27.49 -27.41
CA ASP A 402 7.79 -27.63 -28.81
C ASP A 402 6.96 -26.71 -29.74
N VAL A 403 5.76 -26.27 -29.31
CA VAL A 403 4.92 -25.35 -30.10
C VAL A 403 5.46 -23.92 -29.98
N LEU A 404 5.94 -23.38 -31.10
CA LEU A 404 6.63 -22.10 -31.14
C LEU A 404 5.87 -21.08 -31.96
N PHE A 405 5.81 -19.85 -31.47
CA PHE A 405 5.41 -18.65 -32.21
C PHE A 405 6.57 -17.69 -32.30
N LYS A 406 6.97 -17.30 -33.50
CA LYS A 406 8.18 -16.48 -33.75
C LYS A 406 9.43 -17.03 -33.01
N GLY A 407 9.59 -18.36 -32.93
CA GLY A 407 10.70 -19.02 -32.26
C GLY A 407 10.64 -19.04 -30.71
N LYS A 408 9.51 -18.63 -30.10
CA LYS A 408 9.29 -18.61 -28.65
C LYS A 408 8.18 -19.55 -28.25
N SER A 409 8.39 -20.35 -27.20
CA SER A 409 7.38 -21.17 -26.56
C SER A 409 6.48 -20.32 -25.65
N ILE A 410 5.37 -20.90 -25.18
CA ILE A 410 4.50 -20.22 -24.21
C ILE A 410 5.22 -19.93 -22.87
N ALA A 411 6.18 -20.75 -22.48
CA ALA A 411 6.99 -20.49 -21.29
C ALA A 411 7.92 -19.30 -21.49
N ASP A 412 8.53 -19.17 -22.68
CA ASP A 412 9.37 -18.03 -23.01
C ASP A 412 8.55 -16.72 -23.01
N VAL A 413 7.29 -16.77 -23.47
CA VAL A 413 6.36 -15.62 -23.42
C VAL A 413 6.06 -15.22 -21.96
N LEU A 414 5.87 -16.18 -21.07
CA LEU A 414 5.65 -15.87 -19.65
C LEU A 414 6.89 -15.28 -18.97
N ASP A 415 8.08 -15.58 -19.51
CA ASP A 415 9.36 -15.06 -19.00
C ASP A 415 9.76 -13.69 -19.60
N MET A 416 9.12 -13.24 -20.67
CA MET A 416 9.28 -11.89 -21.23
C MET A 416 8.83 -10.84 -20.21
N THR A 417 9.44 -9.67 -20.25
CA THR A 417 8.87 -8.50 -19.61
C THR A 417 7.54 -8.11 -20.27
N VAL A 418 6.69 -7.37 -19.57
CA VAL A 418 5.41 -6.92 -20.12
C VAL A 418 5.61 -6.04 -21.36
N GLU A 419 6.67 -5.21 -21.37
CA GLU A 419 7.07 -4.38 -22.50
C GLU A 419 7.48 -5.22 -23.72
N GLU A 420 8.39 -6.19 -23.54
CA GLU A 420 8.79 -7.16 -24.57
C GLU A 420 7.58 -7.95 -25.09
N GLY A 421 6.69 -8.37 -24.19
CA GLY A 421 5.47 -9.10 -24.54
C GLY A 421 4.52 -8.25 -25.37
N ALA A 422 4.34 -6.96 -25.06
CA ALA A 422 3.52 -6.05 -25.82
C ALA A 422 4.06 -5.85 -27.26
N GLU A 423 5.36 -5.69 -27.41
CA GLU A 423 6.02 -5.59 -28.70
C GLU A 423 5.92 -6.91 -29.49
N PHE A 424 6.18 -8.05 -28.84
CA PHE A 424 6.12 -9.38 -29.44
C PHE A 424 4.73 -9.68 -30.02
N PHE A 425 3.67 -9.29 -29.32
CA PHE A 425 2.28 -9.44 -29.75
C PHE A 425 1.69 -8.22 -30.44
N SER A 426 2.51 -7.32 -30.99
CA SER A 426 2.05 -6.09 -31.68
C SER A 426 0.97 -6.34 -32.72
N ALA A 427 1.02 -7.45 -33.45
CA ALA A 427 0.04 -7.87 -34.44
C ALA A 427 -1.18 -8.63 -33.86
N VAL A 428 -1.29 -8.80 -32.53
CA VAL A 428 -2.35 -9.55 -31.84
C VAL A 428 -3.06 -8.63 -30.82
N PRO A 429 -4.02 -7.81 -31.27
CA PRO A 429 -4.63 -6.76 -30.41
C PRO A 429 -5.20 -7.30 -29.09
N ALA A 430 -5.82 -8.49 -29.11
CA ALA A 430 -6.41 -9.09 -27.91
C ALA A 430 -5.40 -9.37 -26.77
N VAL A 431 -4.11 -9.54 -27.10
CA VAL A 431 -3.01 -9.69 -26.13
C VAL A 431 -2.34 -8.35 -25.89
N ARG A 432 -1.95 -7.65 -26.98
CA ARG A 432 -1.24 -6.38 -26.95
C ARG A 432 -1.94 -5.36 -26.05
N ASP A 433 -3.22 -5.09 -26.29
CA ASP A 433 -3.97 -4.04 -25.56
C ASP A 433 -3.97 -4.27 -24.04
N LYS A 434 -3.98 -5.54 -23.60
CA LYS A 434 -3.91 -5.88 -22.17
C LYS A 434 -2.52 -5.70 -21.58
N LEU A 435 -1.46 -5.99 -22.35
CA LEU A 435 -0.08 -5.78 -21.92
C LEU A 435 0.26 -4.29 -21.94
N GLU A 436 -0.19 -3.53 -22.95
CA GLU A 436 -0.03 -2.07 -23.00
C GLU A 436 -0.68 -1.38 -21.80
N THR A 437 -1.81 -1.90 -21.29
CA THR A 437 -2.42 -1.35 -20.07
C THR A 437 -1.50 -1.51 -18.86
N LEU A 438 -0.76 -2.63 -18.77
CA LEU A 438 0.25 -2.83 -17.72
C LEU A 438 1.46 -1.90 -17.90
N VAL A 439 1.92 -1.69 -19.12
CA VAL A 439 2.99 -0.70 -19.43
C VAL A 439 2.56 0.69 -19.00
N LYS A 440 1.30 1.07 -19.30
CA LYS A 440 0.73 2.37 -19.00
C LYS A 440 0.72 2.71 -17.50
N VAL A 441 0.51 1.71 -16.63
CA VAL A 441 0.59 1.87 -15.18
C VAL A 441 2.03 1.74 -14.63
N GLY A 442 3.05 1.77 -15.49
CA GLY A 442 4.46 1.71 -15.09
C GLY A 442 4.98 0.31 -14.73
N LEU A 443 4.33 -0.76 -15.22
CA LEU A 443 4.72 -2.16 -14.97
C LEU A 443 5.34 -2.84 -16.20
N GLY A 444 5.94 -2.06 -17.11
CA GLY A 444 6.61 -2.62 -18.29
C GLY A 444 7.75 -3.59 -17.97
N TYR A 445 8.42 -3.38 -16.86
CA TYR A 445 9.60 -4.13 -16.44
C TYR A 445 9.33 -5.49 -15.79
N ILE A 446 8.14 -5.72 -15.22
CA ILE A 446 7.81 -7.01 -14.60
C ILE A 446 7.61 -8.08 -15.65
N LYS A 447 7.82 -9.37 -15.29
CA LYS A 447 7.56 -10.47 -16.23
C LYS A 447 6.06 -10.74 -16.37
N VAL A 448 5.62 -11.08 -17.58
CA VAL A 448 4.23 -11.45 -17.90
C VAL A 448 3.71 -12.56 -16.98
N GLY A 449 4.56 -13.58 -16.71
CA GLY A 449 4.28 -14.70 -15.83
C GLY A 449 4.86 -14.60 -14.42
N GLN A 450 5.26 -13.42 -13.95
CA GLN A 450 5.84 -13.23 -12.62
C GLN A 450 4.87 -13.72 -11.54
N GLN A 451 5.38 -14.47 -10.58
CA GLN A 451 4.55 -15.00 -9.50
C GLN A 451 3.98 -13.86 -8.64
N ALA A 452 2.70 -13.93 -8.33
CA ALA A 452 2.02 -12.91 -7.53
C ALA A 452 2.65 -12.69 -6.14
N THR A 453 3.25 -13.76 -5.59
CA THR A 453 3.93 -13.75 -4.28
C THR A 453 5.26 -12.99 -4.28
N THR A 454 5.80 -12.67 -5.46
CA THR A 454 7.07 -11.92 -5.62
C THR A 454 6.83 -10.45 -5.99
N LEU A 455 5.58 -10.05 -6.16
CA LEU A 455 5.23 -8.66 -6.43
C LEU A 455 5.20 -7.87 -5.11
N SER A 456 5.69 -6.64 -5.15
CA SER A 456 5.49 -5.68 -4.07
C SER A 456 4.01 -5.28 -3.95
N GLY A 457 3.61 -4.71 -2.81
CA GLY A 457 2.23 -4.22 -2.61
C GLY A 457 1.82 -3.20 -3.67
N GLY A 458 2.68 -2.25 -4.00
CA GLY A 458 2.44 -1.25 -5.05
C GLY A 458 2.34 -1.85 -6.45
N GLU A 459 3.17 -2.86 -6.78
CA GLU A 459 3.05 -3.58 -8.06
C GLU A 459 1.74 -4.34 -8.15
N ALA A 460 1.33 -5.05 -7.09
CA ALA A 460 0.05 -5.76 -7.03
C ALA A 460 -1.13 -4.80 -7.23
N GLN A 461 -1.11 -3.64 -6.60
CA GLN A 461 -2.11 -2.59 -6.72
C GLN A 461 -2.19 -2.07 -8.17
N ARG A 462 -1.05 -1.78 -8.81
CA ARG A 462 -1.01 -1.34 -10.21
C ARG A 462 -1.49 -2.42 -11.19
N VAL A 463 -1.24 -3.70 -10.93
CA VAL A 463 -1.82 -4.80 -11.73
C VAL A 463 -3.36 -4.81 -11.59
N LYS A 464 -3.90 -4.55 -10.39
CA LYS A 464 -5.36 -4.40 -10.20
C LYS A 464 -5.91 -3.21 -10.99
N LEU A 465 -5.22 -2.07 -10.93
CA LEU A 465 -5.58 -0.87 -11.70
C LEU A 465 -5.56 -1.15 -13.20
N ALA A 466 -4.51 -1.79 -13.74
CA ALA A 466 -4.43 -2.16 -15.15
C ALA A 466 -5.60 -3.05 -15.61
N LYS A 467 -6.04 -3.98 -14.76
CA LYS A 467 -7.22 -4.82 -15.06
C LYS A 467 -8.49 -3.99 -15.19
N GLU A 468 -8.70 -3.01 -14.33
CA GLU A 468 -9.90 -2.15 -14.40
C GLU A 468 -9.84 -1.20 -15.61
N LEU A 469 -8.66 -0.65 -15.94
CA LEU A 469 -8.43 0.14 -17.15
C LEU A 469 -8.70 -0.64 -18.44
N SER A 470 -8.40 -1.94 -18.43
CA SER A 470 -8.66 -2.80 -19.61
C SER A 470 -10.15 -3.08 -19.88
N ARG A 471 -11.03 -2.64 -18.98
CA ARG A 471 -12.49 -2.79 -19.09
C ARG A 471 -13.11 -1.53 -19.64
N ARG A 472 -14.24 -1.70 -20.33
CA ARG A 472 -15.01 -0.54 -20.83
C ARG A 472 -15.55 0.25 -19.63
N ALA A 473 -15.19 1.51 -19.54
CA ALA A 473 -15.68 2.41 -18.52
C ALA A 473 -17.18 2.75 -18.75
N THR A 474 -17.94 2.81 -17.65
CA THR A 474 -19.33 3.24 -17.68
C THR A 474 -19.47 4.75 -17.44
N GLY A 475 -18.42 5.40 -16.93
CA GLY A 475 -18.43 6.80 -16.51
C GLY A 475 -19.19 7.05 -15.21
N ARG A 476 -19.54 5.99 -14.45
CA ARG A 476 -20.28 6.07 -13.20
C ARG A 476 -19.69 5.17 -12.11
N THR A 477 -18.40 4.84 -12.24
CA THR A 477 -17.69 4.00 -11.28
C THR A 477 -16.96 4.86 -10.26
N LEU A 478 -17.06 4.47 -8.98
CA LEU A 478 -16.22 5.00 -7.89
C LEU A 478 -15.00 4.10 -7.72
N TYR A 479 -13.82 4.63 -7.97
CA TYR A 479 -12.54 3.98 -7.68
C TYR A 479 -12.00 4.52 -6.36
N ILE A 480 -11.64 3.63 -5.48
CA ILE A 480 -10.99 3.94 -4.20
C ILE A 480 -9.60 3.29 -4.23
N LEU A 481 -8.56 4.07 -3.96
CA LEU A 481 -7.18 3.60 -3.91
C LEU A 481 -6.56 3.98 -2.57
N ASP A 482 -5.89 3.03 -1.95
CA ASP A 482 -5.19 3.22 -0.68
C ASP A 482 -3.69 3.34 -0.94
N GLU A 483 -3.14 4.55 -0.74
CA GLU A 483 -1.73 4.93 -0.93
C GLU A 483 -1.11 4.41 -2.25
N PRO A 484 -1.68 4.76 -3.42
CA PRO A 484 -1.25 4.20 -4.70
C PRO A 484 0.16 4.60 -5.13
N THR A 485 0.79 5.58 -4.50
CA THR A 485 2.16 6.02 -4.82
C THR A 485 3.23 5.37 -3.96
N THR A 486 2.87 4.45 -3.07
CA THR A 486 3.82 3.72 -2.23
C THR A 486 4.90 3.02 -3.05
N GLY A 487 6.17 3.24 -2.70
CA GLY A 487 7.33 2.65 -3.38
C GLY A 487 7.54 3.14 -4.82
N LEU A 488 7.01 4.30 -5.18
CA LEU A 488 7.19 4.88 -6.50
C LEU A 488 8.19 6.04 -6.51
N HIS A 489 9.09 6.00 -7.47
CA HIS A 489 9.90 7.17 -7.82
C HIS A 489 9.01 8.30 -8.37
N PHE A 490 9.42 9.57 -8.21
CA PHE A 490 8.69 10.76 -8.68
C PHE A 490 8.19 10.66 -10.12
N HIS A 491 9.01 10.10 -11.02
CA HIS A 491 8.66 9.91 -12.42
C HIS A 491 7.50 8.93 -12.61
N ASP A 492 7.46 7.86 -11.82
CA ASP A 492 6.40 6.85 -11.90
C ASP A 492 5.11 7.37 -11.24
N VAL A 493 5.23 8.24 -10.22
CA VAL A 493 4.10 8.99 -9.67
C VAL A 493 3.44 9.85 -10.73
N ALA A 494 4.23 10.58 -11.52
CA ALA A 494 3.69 11.40 -12.62
C ALA A 494 2.90 10.56 -13.63
N LYS A 495 3.43 9.41 -14.07
CA LYS A 495 2.74 8.49 -14.98
C LYS A 495 1.45 7.91 -14.39
N LEU A 496 1.49 7.53 -13.11
CA LEU A 496 0.30 7.02 -12.42
C LEU A 496 -0.79 8.08 -12.36
N LEU A 497 -0.44 9.34 -12.08
CA LEU A 497 -1.39 10.45 -12.05
C LEU A 497 -2.05 10.69 -13.41
N GLU A 498 -1.32 10.60 -14.52
CA GLU A 498 -1.90 10.67 -15.88
C GLU A 498 -3.01 9.63 -16.05
N VAL A 499 -2.76 8.40 -15.60
CA VAL A 499 -3.74 7.31 -15.67
C VAL A 499 -4.96 7.57 -14.78
N LEU A 500 -4.76 8.05 -13.55
CA LEU A 500 -5.87 8.35 -12.64
C LEU A 500 -6.72 9.52 -13.15
N HIS A 501 -6.10 10.55 -13.71
CA HIS A 501 -6.81 11.66 -14.34
C HIS A 501 -7.59 11.23 -15.59
N GLU A 502 -7.04 10.32 -16.40
CA GLU A 502 -7.77 9.76 -17.56
C GLU A 502 -9.05 9.01 -17.11
N LEU A 503 -9.00 8.24 -16.02
CA LEU A 503 -10.20 7.60 -15.46
C LEU A 503 -11.28 8.64 -15.10
N VAL A 504 -10.88 9.77 -14.54
CA VAL A 504 -11.81 10.86 -14.20
C VAL A 504 -12.38 11.51 -15.47
N GLU A 505 -11.57 11.72 -16.49
CA GLU A 505 -12.01 12.29 -17.78
C GLU A 505 -13.04 11.40 -18.50
N GLN A 506 -12.99 10.10 -18.26
CA GLN A 506 -14.00 9.14 -18.70
C GLN A 506 -15.32 9.24 -17.91
N GLY A 507 -15.45 10.19 -16.97
CA GLY A 507 -16.64 10.44 -16.15
C GLY A 507 -16.68 9.73 -14.81
N ASN A 508 -15.67 8.92 -14.48
CA ASN A 508 -15.60 8.20 -13.21
C ASN A 508 -15.19 9.13 -12.06
N THR A 509 -15.39 8.67 -10.85
CA THR A 509 -14.90 9.33 -9.62
C THR A 509 -13.72 8.53 -9.07
N VAL A 510 -12.62 9.21 -8.81
CA VAL A 510 -11.42 8.60 -8.21
C VAL A 510 -11.18 9.24 -6.85
N VAL A 511 -11.09 8.42 -5.81
CA VAL A 511 -10.78 8.86 -4.45
C VAL A 511 -9.54 8.11 -3.99
N VAL A 512 -8.52 8.84 -3.57
CA VAL A 512 -7.27 8.25 -3.09
C VAL A 512 -7.05 8.61 -1.62
N ILE A 513 -6.58 7.66 -0.81
CA ILE A 513 -5.94 7.98 0.46
C ILE A 513 -4.48 8.25 0.14
N GLU A 514 -3.97 9.44 0.48
CA GLU A 514 -2.59 9.80 0.13
C GLU A 514 -1.93 10.72 1.15
N HIS A 515 -0.61 10.56 1.23
CA HIS A 515 0.30 11.41 1.99
C HIS A 515 1.27 12.17 1.07
N ASN A 516 1.43 11.72 -0.18
CA ASN A 516 2.30 12.33 -1.15
C ASN A 516 1.74 13.68 -1.62
N LEU A 517 2.46 14.75 -1.33
CA LEU A 517 2.05 16.11 -1.67
C LEU A 517 1.96 16.34 -3.18
N GLU A 518 2.76 15.63 -3.98
CA GLU A 518 2.71 15.68 -5.44
C GLU A 518 1.36 15.22 -5.98
N VAL A 519 0.75 14.22 -5.32
CA VAL A 519 -0.60 13.75 -5.65
C VAL A 519 -1.65 14.74 -5.16
N ILE A 520 -1.55 15.17 -3.90
CA ILE A 520 -2.52 16.04 -3.24
C ILE A 520 -2.65 17.37 -4.00
N LYS A 521 -1.53 17.96 -4.47
CA LYS A 521 -1.55 19.21 -5.23
C LYS A 521 -2.30 19.11 -6.58
N THR A 522 -2.45 17.90 -7.13
CA THR A 522 -3.18 17.68 -8.40
C THR A 522 -4.67 17.40 -8.21
N ALA A 523 -5.12 17.15 -6.98
CA ALA A 523 -6.51 16.79 -6.70
C ALA A 523 -7.48 17.96 -6.96
N ASP A 524 -8.69 17.65 -7.44
CA ASP A 524 -9.78 18.61 -7.59
C ASP A 524 -10.40 18.95 -6.23
N TRP A 525 -10.37 18.00 -5.30
CA TRP A 525 -10.97 18.09 -3.97
C TRP A 525 -10.12 17.35 -2.95
N VAL A 526 -10.04 17.89 -1.74
CA VAL A 526 -9.29 17.31 -0.63
C VAL A 526 -10.18 17.23 0.60
N ILE A 527 -10.09 16.13 1.34
CA ILE A 527 -10.69 15.92 2.65
C ILE A 527 -9.55 15.61 3.62
N ASP A 528 -9.27 16.52 4.53
CA ASP A 528 -8.17 16.39 5.49
C ASP A 528 -8.70 15.94 6.86
N LEU A 529 -8.24 14.77 7.33
CA LEU A 529 -8.63 14.18 8.61
C LEU A 529 -7.50 14.32 9.64
N GLY A 530 -7.87 14.65 10.86
CA GLY A 530 -6.93 14.84 11.96
C GLY A 530 -7.63 15.41 13.19
N PRO A 531 -7.04 16.40 13.87
CA PRO A 531 -5.69 16.97 13.65
C PRO A 531 -4.55 16.02 14.05
N GLU A 532 -4.83 15.03 14.92
CA GLU A 532 -3.88 14.07 15.44
C GLU A 532 -4.28 12.63 15.07
N GLY A 533 -3.43 11.64 15.41
CA GLY A 533 -3.77 10.23 15.31
C GLY A 533 -4.55 9.70 16.52
N GLY A 534 -5.22 8.56 16.37
CA GLY A 534 -5.95 7.86 17.45
C GLY A 534 -7.05 8.72 18.08
N ASP A 535 -7.10 8.76 19.41
CA ASP A 535 -8.13 9.51 20.17
C ASP A 535 -8.09 11.02 19.91
N GLY A 536 -6.92 11.57 19.59
CA GLY A 536 -6.76 13.00 19.25
C GLY A 536 -7.21 13.35 17.84
N GLY A 537 -7.51 12.33 17.01
CA GLY A 537 -7.93 12.47 15.62
C GLY A 537 -9.42 12.25 15.41
N GLY A 538 -9.73 11.76 14.21
CA GLY A 538 -11.09 11.39 13.86
C GLY A 538 -12.02 12.56 13.56
N GLU A 539 -11.48 13.75 13.33
CA GLU A 539 -12.21 14.95 12.91
C GLU A 539 -11.89 15.29 11.45
N ILE A 540 -12.83 15.90 10.75
CA ILE A 540 -12.52 16.55 9.47
C ILE A 540 -11.99 17.94 9.80
N VAL A 541 -10.72 18.17 9.48
CA VAL A 541 -10.01 19.42 9.75
C VAL A 541 -10.30 20.44 8.66
N ALA A 542 -10.27 20.02 7.41
CA ALA A 542 -10.52 20.87 6.27
C ALA A 542 -11.14 20.07 5.11
N VAL A 543 -11.95 20.76 4.30
CA VAL A 543 -12.53 20.22 3.07
C VAL A 543 -12.57 21.32 2.03
N GLY A 544 -12.06 21.04 0.83
CA GLY A 544 -12.07 22.03 -0.23
C GLY A 544 -11.07 21.69 -1.34
N ARG A 545 -10.73 22.66 -2.14
CA ARG A 545 -9.62 22.56 -3.10
C ARG A 545 -8.28 22.57 -2.37
N PRO A 546 -7.19 22.09 -2.94
CA PRO A 546 -5.86 22.19 -2.33
C PRO A 546 -5.53 23.62 -1.86
N GLU A 547 -5.93 24.63 -2.62
CA GLU A 547 -5.75 26.05 -2.28
C GLU A 547 -6.54 26.49 -1.05
N ASP A 548 -7.71 25.88 -0.79
CA ASP A 548 -8.53 26.14 0.40
C ASP A 548 -7.92 25.48 1.65
N ILE A 549 -7.38 24.27 1.49
CA ILE A 549 -6.74 23.51 2.58
C ILE A 549 -5.53 24.26 3.16
N VAL A 550 -4.76 24.93 2.31
CA VAL A 550 -3.60 25.76 2.70
C VAL A 550 -3.99 26.91 3.65
N GLN A 551 -5.24 27.38 3.61
CA GLN A 551 -5.72 28.46 4.48
C GLN A 551 -6.08 27.97 5.89
N GLU A 552 -6.29 26.66 6.09
CA GLU A 552 -6.67 26.09 7.39
C GLU A 552 -5.44 25.85 8.27
N LYS A 553 -5.27 26.64 9.31
CA LYS A 553 -4.10 26.56 10.21
C LYS A 553 -3.99 25.25 10.98
N ARG A 554 -5.12 24.56 11.22
CA ARG A 554 -5.14 23.26 11.91
C ARG A 554 -4.73 22.10 10.99
N SER A 555 -4.68 22.32 9.69
CA SER A 555 -4.29 21.31 8.70
C SER A 555 -2.77 21.22 8.58
N TYR A 556 -2.20 20.14 9.06
CA TYR A 556 -0.77 19.86 8.81
C TYR A 556 -0.49 19.66 7.32
N THR A 557 -1.37 18.94 6.62
CA THR A 557 -1.27 18.80 5.15
C THR A 557 -1.25 20.16 4.48
N GLY A 558 -2.12 21.09 4.89
CA GLY A 558 -2.16 22.44 4.35
C GLY A 558 -0.87 23.23 4.56
N GLN A 559 -0.22 23.07 5.73
CA GLN A 559 1.04 23.73 6.03
C GLN A 559 2.17 23.30 5.06
N PHE A 560 2.35 21.98 4.86
CA PHE A 560 3.35 21.46 3.94
C PHE A 560 3.00 21.75 2.47
N LEU A 561 1.72 21.64 2.11
CA LEU A 561 1.25 21.90 0.75
C LEU A 561 1.45 23.37 0.34
N LYS A 562 1.42 24.30 1.28
CA LYS A 562 1.64 25.72 1.04
C LYS A 562 2.99 25.98 0.40
N GLU A 563 4.06 25.43 0.98
CA GLU A 563 5.42 25.61 0.47
C GLU A 563 5.55 25.07 -0.95
N LEU A 564 4.93 23.92 -1.24
CA LEU A 564 4.95 23.29 -2.55
C LEU A 564 4.21 24.13 -3.61
N LEU A 565 3.04 24.67 -3.27
CA LEU A 565 2.25 25.52 -4.18
C LEU A 565 2.91 26.89 -4.42
N GLU A 566 3.64 27.44 -3.44
CA GLU A 566 4.35 28.72 -3.56
C GLU A 566 5.64 28.60 -4.39
N ARG A 567 6.30 27.42 -4.42
CA ARG A 567 7.47 27.13 -5.26
C ARG A 567 7.16 27.15 -6.77
N ARG A 568 5.89 27.29 -7.19
CA ARG A 568 5.51 27.32 -8.62
C ARG A 568 6.31 28.38 -9.39
N PRO A 569 6.99 28.02 -10.47
CA PRO A 569 7.36 29.02 -11.45
C PRO A 569 6.07 29.62 -12.01
N LYS A 570 5.89 30.94 -11.85
CA LYS A 570 4.82 31.68 -12.56
C LYS A 570 5.00 31.36 -14.05
N ARG A 571 4.18 30.50 -14.63
CA ARG A 571 4.14 30.29 -16.08
C ARG A 571 3.87 31.65 -16.68
N SER A 572 4.88 32.23 -17.34
CA SER A 572 4.70 33.38 -18.21
C SER A 572 3.70 32.96 -19.28
N SER A 573 2.69 33.77 -19.51
CA SER A 573 1.68 33.64 -20.56
C SER A 573 2.24 33.83 -21.98
N GLN A 574 3.46 33.32 -22.23
CA GLN A 574 4.15 33.39 -23.52
C GLN A 574 4.58 32.00 -23.98
N ALA A 575 3.63 31.18 -24.37
CA ALA A 575 3.84 30.06 -25.29
C ALA A 575 2.47 29.68 -25.90
N ALA A 576 1.88 30.59 -26.62
CA ALA A 576 0.80 30.36 -27.59
C ALA A 576 1.04 31.34 -28.75
N GLU A 577 2.04 31.02 -29.57
CA GLU A 577 2.16 31.40 -30.98
C GLU A 577 2.81 30.27 -31.75
#